data_06bd7036e00c8ac5a3912c7a6d041b5d
#
_entry.id   06bd7036e00c8ac5a3912c7a6d041b5d
#
_cell.length_a   1.000
_cell.length_b   1.000
_cell.length_c   1.000
_cell.angle_alpha   90.00
_cell.angle_beta   90.00
_cell.angle_gamma   90.00
#
_symmetry.space_group_name_H-M   'P 1'
#
loop_
_entity.id
_entity.type
_entity.pdbx_description
1 polymer ?
#
loop_
_entity_poly.entity_id
_entity_poly.type
_entity_poly.pdbx_seq_one_letter_code
_entity_poly.pdbx_strand_id
1 'polypeptide(L)' 'MSRDAKSYLDLPYRRIWEWREDDAEPYWVVRLAEIPEVVGDGATRAEAETALRQCLEDYVAYRRAEGLEIPVPETRAAAG' A
#
# COMPACT_ATOMS: atom_id res chain seq x y z
N MET A 1 20.71 -9.59 -5.45
CA MET A 1 20.41 -8.85 -4.26
C MET A 1 18.93 -8.77 -4.01
N SER A 2 18.52 -9.00 -2.80
CA SER A 2 17.11 -8.93 -2.56
C SER A 2 16.72 -7.50 -2.18
N ARG A 3 15.49 -7.17 -2.50
CA ARG A 3 14.89 -5.91 -2.18
C ARG A 3 14.43 -5.94 -0.73
N ASP A 4 14.80 -4.96 0.07
CA ASP A 4 14.35 -4.96 1.45
C ASP A 4 12.96 -4.32 1.55
N ALA A 5 12.41 -4.31 2.75
CA ALA A 5 11.03 -3.86 2.92
C ALA A 5 10.85 -2.41 2.48
N LYS A 6 11.85 -1.58 2.71
CA LYS A 6 11.71 -0.17 2.38
C LYS A 6 11.74 0.07 0.89
N SER A 7 12.45 -0.77 0.14
CA SER A 7 12.48 -0.61 -1.32
C SER A 7 11.10 -0.74 -1.91
N TYR A 8 10.26 -1.57 -1.32
CA TYR A 8 8.92 -1.75 -1.87
C TYR A 8 8.08 -0.49 -1.73
N LEU A 9 8.37 0.34 -0.74
CA LEU A 9 7.62 1.58 -0.56
C LEU A 9 7.81 2.54 -1.72
N ASP A 10 8.89 2.41 -2.45
CA ASP A 10 9.19 3.30 -3.55
C ASP A 10 8.69 2.79 -4.88
N LEU A 11 8.07 1.61 -4.90
CA LEU A 11 7.54 1.09 -6.14
C LEU A 11 6.25 1.81 -6.50
N PRO A 12 5.94 1.92 -7.79
CA PRO A 12 4.77 2.68 -8.23
C PRO A 12 3.48 1.87 -8.12
N TYR A 13 3.17 1.43 -6.91
CA TYR A 13 1.88 0.78 -6.67
C TYR A 13 0.76 1.77 -6.89
N ARG A 14 -0.32 1.30 -7.47
CA ARG A 14 -1.46 2.14 -7.74
C ARG A 14 -2.33 2.22 -6.50
N ARG A 15 -2.70 3.46 -6.12
CA ARG A 15 -3.52 3.69 -4.95
C ARG A 15 -4.96 3.88 -5.36
N ILE A 16 -5.86 3.30 -4.58
CA ILE A 16 -7.28 3.49 -4.74
C ILE A 16 -7.75 4.25 -3.52
N TRP A 17 -8.22 5.48 -3.75
CA TRP A 17 -8.63 6.38 -2.68
C TRP A 17 -10.14 6.33 -2.53
N GLU A 18 -10.60 6.34 -1.29
CA GLU A 18 -12.03 6.32 -1.01
C GLU A 18 -12.31 7.25 0.16
N TRP A 19 -13.30 8.11 -0.01
CA TRP A 19 -13.74 9.02 1.05
C TRP A 19 -14.94 8.39 1.71
N ARG A 20 -14.88 8.25 3.02
CA ARG A 20 -15.95 7.61 3.77
C ARG A 20 -16.58 8.57 4.73
N GLU A 21 -17.91 8.59 4.74
CA GLU A 21 -18.66 9.44 5.65
C GLU A 21 -19.69 8.58 6.36
N ASP A 22 -19.24 7.63 7.12
CA ASP A 22 -20.16 6.69 7.73
C ASP A 22 -20.95 7.40 8.82
N ASP A 23 -20.84 6.96 10.04
CA ASP A 23 -21.57 7.63 11.09
C ASP A 23 -20.65 8.47 11.94
N ALA A 24 -19.41 8.19 11.94
CA ALA A 24 -18.48 8.97 12.73
C ALA A 24 -17.95 10.10 11.85
N GLU A 25 -16.78 10.57 12.17
CA GLU A 25 -16.18 11.64 11.38
C GLU A 25 -15.72 11.11 10.05
N PRO A 26 -15.81 11.90 9.00
CA PRO A 26 -15.35 11.46 7.70
C PRO A 26 -13.87 11.16 7.71
N TYR A 27 -13.46 10.24 6.86
CA TYR A 27 -12.06 9.86 6.80
C TYR A 27 -11.72 9.31 5.43
N TRP A 28 -10.43 9.25 5.15
CA TRP A 28 -9.93 8.70 3.89
C TRP A 28 -9.49 7.27 4.08
N VAL A 29 -9.74 6.45 3.08
CA VAL A 29 -9.22 5.09 3.03
C VAL A 29 -8.46 4.97 1.73
N VAL A 30 -7.29 4.35 1.79
CA VAL A 30 -6.48 4.12 0.59
C VAL A 30 -5.99 2.68 0.64
N ARG A 31 -6.00 2.05 -0.51
CA ARG A 31 -5.50 0.68 -0.62
C ARG A 31 -4.69 0.55 -1.88
N LEU A 32 -3.86 -0.47 -1.94
CA LEU A 32 -3.08 -0.74 -3.14
C LEU A 32 -3.88 -1.64 -4.06
N ALA A 33 -3.93 -1.27 -5.33
CA ALA A 33 -4.66 -2.08 -6.30
C ALA A 33 -4.02 -3.46 -6.45
N GLU A 34 -2.69 -3.51 -6.40
CA GLU A 34 -1.97 -4.76 -6.60
C GLU A 34 -1.97 -5.63 -5.35
N ILE A 35 -2.15 -5.02 -4.18
CA ILE A 35 -2.15 -5.76 -2.91
C ILE A 35 -3.34 -5.26 -2.10
N PRO A 36 -4.54 -5.78 -2.36
CA PRO A 36 -5.74 -5.24 -1.69
C PRO A 36 -5.71 -5.37 -0.17
N GLU A 37 -4.88 -6.25 0.35
CA GLU A 37 -4.77 -6.40 1.80
C GLU A 37 -4.06 -5.22 2.45
N VAL A 38 -3.29 -4.47 1.67
CA VAL A 38 -2.56 -3.33 2.20
C VAL A 38 -3.44 -2.10 2.10
N VAL A 39 -3.81 -1.57 3.25
CA VAL A 39 -4.78 -0.48 3.31
C VAL A 39 -4.37 0.46 4.45
N GLY A 40 -4.73 1.72 4.30
CA GLY A 40 -4.50 2.71 5.34
C GLY A 40 -5.68 3.66 5.42
N ASP A 41 -5.84 4.30 6.56
CA ASP A 41 -6.91 5.27 6.71
C ASP A 41 -6.43 6.42 7.58
N GLY A 42 -7.13 7.53 7.50
CA GLY A 42 -6.80 8.71 8.28
C GLY A 42 -7.76 9.84 7.99
N ALA A 43 -7.73 10.85 8.84
CA ALA A 43 -8.59 12.01 8.66
C ALA A 43 -8.19 12.81 7.43
N THR A 44 -6.93 12.73 7.05
CA THR A 44 -6.44 13.40 5.84
C THR A 44 -5.80 12.38 4.94
N ARG A 45 -5.61 12.77 3.68
CA ARG A 45 -4.95 11.87 2.74
C ARG A 45 -3.52 11.57 3.18
N ALA A 46 -2.84 12.57 3.74
CA ALA A 46 -1.47 12.36 4.21
C ALA A 46 -1.43 11.31 5.32
N GLU A 47 -2.38 11.37 6.23
CA GLU A 47 -2.42 10.39 7.30
C GLU A 47 -2.73 9.00 6.77
N ALA A 48 -3.68 8.93 5.83
CA ALA A 48 -4.02 7.64 5.23
C ALA A 48 -2.83 7.05 4.50
N GLU A 49 -2.09 7.89 3.78
CA GLU A 49 -0.91 7.42 3.06
C GLU A 49 0.15 6.90 4.04
N THR A 50 0.36 7.61 5.14
CA THR A 50 1.33 7.16 6.14
C THR A 50 0.94 5.80 6.70
N ALA A 51 -0.35 5.63 6.99
CA ALA A 51 -0.83 4.33 7.50
C ALA A 51 -0.66 3.25 6.45
N LEU A 52 -0.92 3.59 5.18
CA LEU A 52 -0.75 2.62 4.11
C LEU A 52 0.70 2.17 3.99
N ARG A 53 1.63 3.11 4.05
CA ARG A 53 3.04 2.76 3.93
C ARG A 53 3.49 1.87 5.07
N GLN A 54 3.00 2.13 6.27
CA GLN A 54 3.32 1.27 7.41
C GLN A 54 2.76 -0.13 7.20
N CYS A 55 1.53 -0.22 6.72
CA CYS A 55 0.91 -1.51 6.44
C CYS A 55 1.69 -2.27 5.37
N LEU A 56 2.13 -1.56 4.34
CA LEU A 56 2.92 -2.19 3.27
C LEU A 56 4.23 -2.72 3.83
N GLU A 57 4.88 -1.94 4.67
CA GLU A 57 6.15 -2.37 5.23
C GLU A 57 5.97 -3.64 6.06
N ASP A 58 4.91 -3.69 6.87
CA ASP A 58 4.64 -4.86 7.67
C ASP A 58 4.30 -6.07 6.81
N TYR A 59 3.52 -5.82 5.75
CA TYR A 59 3.14 -6.89 4.81
C TYR A 59 4.38 -7.48 4.15
N VAL A 60 5.27 -6.63 3.68
CA VAL A 60 6.47 -7.09 2.99
C VAL A 60 7.36 -7.88 3.95
N ALA A 61 7.53 -7.37 5.17
CA ALA A 61 8.36 -8.05 6.15
C ALA A 61 7.81 -9.44 6.47
N TYR A 62 6.49 -9.54 6.62
CA TYR A 62 5.87 -10.81 6.89
C TYR A 62 6.06 -11.80 5.75
N ARG A 63 5.80 -11.34 4.53
CA ARG A 63 5.91 -12.23 3.38
C ARG A 63 7.34 -12.70 3.19
N ARG A 64 8.30 -11.81 3.37
CA ARG A 64 9.70 -12.20 3.23
C ARG A 64 10.10 -13.22 4.29
N ALA A 65 9.64 -13.03 5.51
CA ALA A 65 9.95 -13.97 6.58
C ALA A 65 9.39 -15.34 6.30
N GLU A 66 8.23 -15.40 5.63
CA GLU A 66 7.60 -16.67 5.31
C GLU A 66 8.03 -17.23 3.96
N GLY A 67 8.89 -16.52 3.24
CA GLY A 67 9.31 -16.98 1.93
C GLY A 67 8.22 -16.89 0.89
N LEU A 68 7.27 -15.99 1.09
CA LEU A 68 6.14 -15.85 0.18
C LEU A 68 6.44 -14.76 -0.83
N GLU A 69 5.80 -14.88 -1.99
CA GLU A 69 5.97 -13.91 -3.04
C GLU A 69 5.26 -12.62 -2.70
N ILE A 70 5.84 -11.50 -3.12
CA ILE A 70 5.27 -10.18 -2.87
C ILE A 70 4.85 -9.59 -4.20
N PRO A 71 3.57 -9.29 -4.39
CA PRO A 71 3.15 -8.68 -5.65
C PRO A 71 3.85 -7.34 -5.86
N VAL A 72 4.24 -7.09 -7.09
CA VAL A 72 4.87 -5.82 -7.44
C VAL A 72 4.02 -5.17 -8.52
N PRO A 73 4.11 -3.85 -8.64
CA PRO A 73 3.31 -3.17 -9.66
C PRO A 73 3.82 -3.51 -11.04
N GLU A 74 2.92 -3.50 -11.99
CA GLU A 74 3.29 -3.69 -13.36
C GLU A 74 3.94 -2.43 -13.88
N THR A 75 5.08 -2.61 -14.45
CA THR A 75 5.79 -1.45 -14.98
C THR A 75 5.81 -1.44 -16.48
N ARG A 76 5.01 -2.28 -17.09
CA ARG A 76 5.02 -2.34 -18.51
C ARG A 76 4.52 -1.09 -19.12
N ALA A 77 4.01 -0.20 -18.33
CA ALA A 77 3.71 1.09 -18.88
C ALA A 77 4.91 1.59 -19.64
N ALA A 78 6.04 1.28 -19.13
CA ALA A 78 7.25 1.66 -19.84
C ALA A 78 7.28 0.99 -21.19
N ALA A 79 6.73 -0.18 -21.27
CA ALA A 79 6.72 -0.91 -22.53
C ALA A 79 5.59 -0.43 -23.40
N GLY A 80 4.63 0.16 -22.80
CA GLY A 80 3.50 0.65 -23.55
C GLY A 80 3.94 1.69 -24.51
#